data_5e0b4d14ed563f7af6ad7f8befa0664e
#
_entry.id   5e0b4d14ed563f7af6ad7f8befa0664e
#
_cell.length_a   1.000
_cell.length_b   1.000
_cell.length_c   1.000
_cell.angle_alpha   90.00
_cell.angle_beta   90.00
_cell.angle_gamma   90.00
#
_symmetry.space_group_name_H-M   'P 1'
#
loop_
_entity.id
_entity.type
_entity.pdbx_description
1 polymer ?
#
loop_
_entity_poly.entity_id
_entity_poly.type
_entity_poly.pdbx_seq_one_letter_code
_entity_poly.pdbx_strand_id
1 'polypeptide(L)'
;MNKIKTIIISVFLSLFLISITSANEFIGVIAAGVGDILNQKNEKLSTGSKIYFGDTIIVKAQSNAQILLLDETALTVGEKSEITIDEFIYDPQSKVGKIVSNIKIGTVKIITGEISKKDPDNLEVNVPTGSVGARGTEFVVVTESDEKSTVVLLGPGKKNTLGMIPGTLNVTDGFNTVNISTPGFQSVVFKWKL
;
A
#
# COMPACT_ATOMS: atom_id res chain seq x y z
N MET A 1 -38.23 30.60 35.65
CA MET A 1 -37.22 29.50 35.81
C MET A 1 -37.18 28.49 34.66
N ASN A 2 -38.26 28.25 33.93
CA ASN A 2 -38.29 27.26 32.84
C ASN A 2 -37.68 27.73 31.52
N LYS A 3 -37.75 28.99 31.14
CA LYS A 3 -37.19 29.51 29.88
C LYS A 3 -35.68 29.46 29.83
N ILE A 4 -34.99 29.70 30.94
CA ILE A 4 -33.53 29.61 31.03
C ILE A 4 -33.02 28.15 30.86
N LYS A 5 -33.74 27.21 31.50
CA LYS A 5 -33.41 25.75 31.35
C LYS A 5 -33.60 25.29 29.89
N THR A 6 -34.64 25.78 29.21
CA THR A 6 -34.89 25.43 27.79
C THR A 6 -33.78 25.99 26.87
N ILE A 7 -33.31 27.22 27.12
CA ILE A 7 -32.23 27.85 26.35
C ILE A 7 -30.91 27.10 26.57
N ILE A 8 -30.58 26.71 27.83
CA ILE A 8 -29.36 25.97 28.14
C ILE A 8 -29.39 24.58 27.48
N ILE A 9 -30.51 23.90 27.48
CA ILE A 9 -30.68 22.59 26.82
C ILE A 9 -30.55 22.72 25.31
N SER A 10 -31.09 23.77 24.71
CA SER A 10 -31.00 24.06 23.26
C SER A 10 -29.56 24.35 22.83
N VAL A 11 -28.80 25.11 23.63
CA VAL A 11 -27.38 25.41 23.36
C VAL A 11 -26.53 24.17 23.55
N PHE A 12 -26.83 23.31 24.54
CA PHE A 12 -26.10 22.05 24.73
C PHE A 12 -26.36 21.03 23.60
N LEU A 13 -27.58 21.00 23.07
CA LEU A 13 -27.93 20.11 21.95
C LEU A 13 -27.33 20.58 20.63
N SER A 14 -27.13 21.89 20.42
CA SER A 14 -26.48 22.43 19.23
C SER A 14 -24.95 22.21 19.19
N LEU A 15 -24.31 22.05 20.36
CA LEU A 15 -22.87 21.73 20.44
C LEU A 15 -22.56 20.24 20.13
N PHE A 16 -23.57 19.37 20.13
CA PHE A 16 -23.39 17.93 19.86
C PHE A 16 -23.41 17.56 18.37
N LEU A 17 -23.65 18.52 17.47
CA LEU A 17 -23.65 18.33 16.01
C LEU A 17 -22.34 18.71 15.33
N ILE A 18 -21.20 18.70 16.06
CA ILE A 18 -19.89 18.77 15.44
C ILE A 18 -19.63 17.41 14.79
N SER A 19 -20.02 17.27 13.55
CA SER A 19 -19.60 16.15 12.72
C SER A 19 -18.07 16.19 12.64
N ILE A 20 -17.39 15.20 13.24
CA ILE A 20 -15.98 14.98 13.04
C ILE A 20 -15.84 14.51 11.58
N THR A 21 -15.62 15.43 10.67
CA THR A 21 -15.15 15.09 9.33
C THR A 21 -13.73 14.56 9.50
N SER A 22 -13.57 13.24 9.44
CA SER A 22 -12.26 12.64 9.29
C SER A 22 -11.71 13.12 7.94
N ALA A 23 -10.78 14.05 7.97
CA ALA A 23 -10.05 14.42 6.76
C ALA A 23 -9.18 13.22 6.39
N ASN A 24 -9.45 12.60 5.24
CA ASN A 24 -8.57 11.56 4.72
C ASN A 24 -7.18 12.15 4.51
N GLU A 25 -6.18 11.53 5.10
CA GLU A 25 -4.80 11.96 4.98
C GLU A 25 -4.29 11.71 3.56
N PHE A 26 -3.69 12.73 2.95
CA PHE A 26 -3.06 12.64 1.63
C PHE A 26 -1.76 11.86 1.74
N ILE A 27 -1.61 10.80 0.95
CA ILE A 27 -0.46 9.89 1.03
C ILE A 27 0.32 9.75 -0.27
N GLY A 28 -0.20 10.22 -1.40
CA GLY A 28 0.46 10.10 -2.69
C GLY A 28 -0.39 10.52 -3.87
N VAL A 29 0.12 10.28 -5.07
CA VAL A 29 -0.54 10.65 -6.34
C VAL A 29 -0.47 9.52 -7.35
N ILE A 30 -1.40 9.51 -8.30
CA ILE A 30 -1.23 8.78 -9.56
C ILE A 30 -0.20 9.55 -10.40
N ALA A 31 1.03 9.05 -10.46
CA ALA A 31 2.12 9.67 -11.20
C ALA A 31 1.96 9.49 -12.72
N ALA A 32 1.44 8.34 -13.13
CA ALA A 32 1.08 8.03 -14.52
C ALA A 32 -0.08 7.03 -14.54
N GLY A 33 -0.94 7.11 -15.55
CA GLY A 33 -2.05 6.19 -15.70
C GLY A 33 -2.53 6.10 -17.13
N VAL A 34 -2.90 4.90 -17.54
CA VAL A 34 -3.47 4.59 -18.87
C VAL A 34 -4.71 3.73 -18.67
N GLY A 35 -5.77 4.03 -19.41
CA GLY A 35 -7.01 3.27 -19.39
C GLY A 35 -7.95 3.65 -18.25
N ASP A 36 -8.65 2.68 -17.70
CA ASP A 36 -9.65 2.86 -16.63
C ASP A 36 -9.08 2.47 -15.28
N ILE A 37 -8.82 3.50 -14.48
CA ILE A 37 -8.35 3.42 -13.10
C ILE A 37 -9.44 4.04 -12.24
N LEU A 38 -9.92 3.30 -11.23
CA LEU A 38 -11.04 3.71 -10.38
C LEU A 38 -10.62 3.65 -8.91
N ASN A 39 -11.30 4.43 -8.07
CA ASN A 39 -11.25 4.23 -6.63
C ASN A 39 -12.41 3.31 -6.16
N GLN A 40 -12.49 3.05 -4.85
CA GLN A 40 -13.53 2.22 -4.22
C GLN A 40 -14.97 2.74 -4.42
N LYS A 41 -15.13 4.03 -4.78
CA LYS A 41 -16.43 4.65 -5.09
C LYS A 41 -16.77 4.60 -6.58
N ASN A 42 -15.97 3.90 -7.40
CA ASN A 42 -16.03 3.88 -8.86
C ASN A 42 -15.80 5.27 -9.51
N GLU A 43 -15.13 6.18 -8.83
CA GLU A 43 -14.71 7.45 -9.40
C GLU A 43 -13.42 7.24 -10.21
N LYS A 44 -13.35 7.86 -11.39
CA LYS A 44 -12.19 7.73 -12.28
C LYS A 44 -10.98 8.50 -11.75
N LEU A 45 -9.86 7.80 -11.64
CA LEU A 45 -8.55 8.36 -11.33
C LEU A 45 -7.75 8.56 -12.61
N SER A 46 -6.93 9.60 -12.65
CA SER A 46 -6.06 9.95 -13.76
C SER A 46 -4.72 10.46 -13.23
N THR A 47 -3.76 10.66 -14.10
CA THR A 47 -2.49 11.30 -13.75
C THR A 47 -2.73 12.62 -13.00
N GLY A 48 -2.10 12.78 -11.85
CA GLY A 48 -2.28 13.89 -10.93
C GLY A 48 -3.38 13.70 -9.89
N SER A 49 -4.23 12.65 -9.97
CA SER A 49 -5.22 12.35 -8.94
C SER A 49 -4.52 12.06 -7.61
N LYS A 50 -5.03 12.66 -6.54
CA LYS A 50 -4.53 12.44 -5.18
C LYS A 50 -4.99 11.08 -4.65
N ILE A 51 -4.13 10.43 -3.92
CA ILE A 51 -4.40 9.19 -3.18
C ILE A 51 -4.41 9.51 -1.69
N TYR A 52 -5.40 9.00 -1.01
CA TYR A 52 -5.59 9.20 0.42
C TYR A 52 -5.49 7.88 1.17
N PHE A 53 -5.20 7.97 2.46
CA PHE A 53 -5.21 6.83 3.36
C PHE A 53 -6.52 6.04 3.26
N GLY A 54 -6.41 4.73 3.14
CA GLY A 54 -7.55 3.82 2.99
C GLY A 54 -8.15 3.75 1.57
N ASP A 55 -7.58 4.48 0.59
CA ASP A 55 -8.05 4.37 -0.79
C ASP A 55 -7.72 3.00 -1.38
N THR A 56 -8.72 2.43 -2.06
CA THR A 56 -8.56 1.26 -2.92
C THR A 56 -8.46 1.70 -4.36
N ILE A 57 -7.40 1.28 -5.04
CA ILE A 57 -7.14 1.55 -6.45
C ILE A 57 -7.45 0.30 -7.25
N ILE A 58 -8.38 0.42 -8.20
CA ILE A 58 -8.85 -0.67 -9.07
C ILE A 58 -8.43 -0.35 -10.50
N VAL A 59 -7.56 -1.16 -11.06
CA VAL A 59 -7.06 -1.04 -12.44
C VAL A 59 -7.78 -2.07 -13.30
N LYS A 60 -8.53 -1.61 -14.29
CA LYS A 60 -9.31 -2.47 -15.19
C LYS A 60 -8.44 -3.15 -16.24
N ALA A 61 -9.07 -3.97 -17.10
CA ALA A 61 -8.37 -4.59 -18.24
C ALA A 61 -7.77 -3.52 -19.19
N GLN A 62 -6.63 -3.84 -19.81
CA GLN A 62 -5.89 -2.95 -20.73
C GLN A 62 -5.53 -1.58 -20.12
N SER A 63 -5.35 -1.56 -18.80
CA SER A 63 -5.06 -0.36 -18.02
C SER A 63 -3.85 -0.59 -17.12
N ASN A 64 -3.20 0.50 -16.72
CA ASN A 64 -2.14 0.46 -15.71
C ASN A 64 -2.08 1.79 -14.97
N ALA A 65 -1.55 1.75 -13.74
CA ALA A 65 -1.35 2.93 -12.92
C ALA A 65 0.04 2.88 -12.28
N GLN A 66 0.69 4.02 -12.22
CA GLN A 66 1.87 4.24 -11.38
C GLN A 66 1.47 5.19 -10.25
N ILE A 67 1.62 4.75 -9.02
CA ILE A 67 1.35 5.51 -7.80
C ILE A 67 2.70 5.89 -7.20
N LEU A 68 2.86 7.14 -6.82
CA LEU A 68 4.01 7.62 -6.07
C LEU A 68 3.53 8.08 -4.69
N LEU A 69 4.02 7.44 -3.65
CA LEU A 69 3.74 7.79 -2.26
C LEU A 69 4.68 8.89 -1.78
N LEU A 70 4.34 9.54 -0.66
CA LEU A 70 5.10 10.66 -0.09
C LEU A 70 6.50 10.27 0.40
N ASP A 71 6.74 8.99 0.72
CA ASP A 71 8.05 8.46 1.09
C ASP A 71 8.89 8.02 -0.12
N GLU A 72 8.47 8.36 -1.34
CA GLU A 72 9.07 7.96 -2.61
C GLU A 72 8.90 6.46 -2.97
N THR A 73 8.07 5.71 -2.23
CA THR A 73 7.67 4.37 -2.67
C THR A 73 6.87 4.48 -3.97
N ALA A 74 7.29 3.73 -4.99
CA ALA A 74 6.59 3.69 -6.27
C ALA A 74 5.91 2.32 -6.47
N LEU A 75 4.59 2.36 -6.74
CA LEU A 75 3.78 1.18 -7.02
C LEU A 75 3.35 1.22 -8.49
N THR A 76 3.73 0.22 -9.29
CA THR A 76 3.19 0.05 -10.64
C THR A 76 2.14 -1.06 -10.60
N VAL A 77 0.90 -0.67 -10.77
CA VAL A 77 -0.29 -1.54 -10.68
C VAL A 77 -0.69 -1.94 -12.10
N GLY A 78 -0.63 -3.24 -12.38
CA GLY A 78 -1.00 -3.80 -13.69
C GLY A 78 -2.51 -3.92 -13.88
N GLU A 79 -2.91 -4.37 -15.06
CA GLU A 79 -4.33 -4.58 -15.36
C GLU A 79 -4.98 -5.63 -14.45
N LYS A 80 -6.29 -5.50 -14.27
CA LYS A 80 -7.13 -6.41 -13.45
C LYS A 80 -6.60 -6.56 -12.01
N SER A 81 -6.05 -5.47 -11.48
CA SER A 81 -5.47 -5.43 -10.14
C SER A 81 -6.30 -4.56 -9.20
N GLU A 82 -6.29 -4.94 -7.94
CA GLU A 82 -6.92 -4.20 -6.85
C GLU A 82 -5.95 -4.13 -5.67
N ILE A 83 -5.60 -2.90 -5.26
CA ILE A 83 -4.69 -2.62 -4.13
C ILE A 83 -5.30 -1.57 -3.21
N THR A 84 -5.17 -1.76 -1.90
CA THR A 84 -5.53 -0.79 -0.86
C THR A 84 -4.29 -0.41 -0.07
N ILE A 85 -4.15 0.86 0.31
CA ILE A 85 -3.11 1.33 1.24
C ILE A 85 -3.75 1.43 2.62
N ASP A 86 -3.56 0.40 3.46
CA ASP A 86 -4.24 0.23 4.74
C ASP A 86 -3.59 1.00 5.88
N GLU A 87 -2.29 1.29 5.78
CA GLU A 87 -1.56 2.12 6.73
C GLU A 87 -0.49 2.91 5.98
N PHE A 88 -0.41 4.19 6.27
CA PHE A 88 0.64 5.07 5.81
C PHE A 88 0.93 6.13 6.87
N ILE A 89 2.09 6.01 7.51
CA ILE A 89 2.62 6.99 8.44
C ILE A 89 3.99 7.38 7.92
N TYR A 90 4.28 8.67 7.81
CA TYR A 90 5.57 9.12 7.33
C TYR A 90 5.95 10.48 7.90
N ASP A 91 7.12 10.54 8.54
CA ASP A 91 7.76 11.79 8.95
C ASP A 91 8.90 12.12 7.96
N PRO A 92 8.76 13.17 7.13
CA PRO A 92 9.77 13.52 6.13
C PRO A 92 11.11 13.97 6.74
N GLN A 93 11.12 14.44 7.99
CA GLN A 93 12.34 14.91 8.63
C GLN A 93 13.20 13.74 9.13
N SER A 94 12.58 12.80 9.81
CA SER A 94 13.28 11.63 10.34
C SER A 94 13.34 10.46 9.36
N LYS A 95 12.51 10.48 8.30
CA LYS A 95 12.28 9.39 7.33
C LYS A 95 11.75 8.10 8.01
N VAL A 96 11.20 8.24 9.19
CA VAL A 96 10.57 7.15 9.92
C VAL A 96 9.11 7.07 9.51
N GLY A 97 8.59 5.87 9.40
CA GLY A 97 7.21 5.66 9.05
C GLY A 97 6.84 4.19 8.97
N LYS A 98 5.64 3.92 8.46
CA LYS A 98 5.13 2.57 8.21
C LYS A 98 4.20 2.58 7.02
N ILE A 99 4.31 1.56 6.18
CA ILE A 99 3.42 1.30 5.05
C ILE A 99 2.88 -0.11 5.20
N VAL A 100 1.56 -0.25 5.17
CA VAL A 100 0.87 -1.53 5.00
C VAL A 100 -0.04 -1.40 3.80
N SER A 101 0.13 -2.27 2.83
CA SER A 101 -0.72 -2.36 1.65
C SER A 101 -1.30 -3.76 1.50
N ASN A 102 -2.47 -3.86 0.88
CA ASN A 102 -3.17 -5.11 0.63
C ASN A 102 -3.42 -5.26 -0.86
N ILE A 103 -2.83 -6.27 -1.48
CA ILE A 103 -3.07 -6.64 -2.88
C ILE A 103 -4.06 -7.79 -2.90
N LYS A 104 -5.30 -7.47 -3.22
CA LYS A 104 -6.39 -8.46 -3.28
C LYS A 104 -6.25 -9.38 -4.48
N ILE A 105 -5.89 -8.83 -5.63
CA ILE A 105 -5.71 -9.55 -6.89
C ILE A 105 -4.85 -8.74 -7.86
N GLY A 106 -4.18 -9.42 -8.77
CA GLY A 106 -3.45 -8.83 -9.88
C GLY A 106 -1.95 -8.75 -9.67
N THR A 107 -1.30 -7.86 -10.41
CA THR A 107 0.16 -7.70 -10.42
C THR A 107 0.55 -6.31 -10.00
N VAL A 108 1.39 -6.22 -8.97
CA VAL A 108 1.94 -4.94 -8.48
C VAL A 108 3.46 -5.06 -8.39
N LYS A 109 4.15 -4.16 -9.09
CA LYS A 109 5.59 -3.95 -8.93
C LYS A 109 5.82 -2.83 -7.93
N ILE A 110 6.71 -3.05 -6.98
CA ILE A 110 7.01 -2.15 -5.87
C ILE A 110 8.50 -1.80 -5.91
N ILE A 111 8.78 -0.51 -5.91
CA ILE A 111 10.12 0.04 -5.66
C ILE A 111 10.03 0.74 -4.31
N THR A 112 10.78 0.27 -3.34
CA THR A 112 10.71 0.76 -1.97
C THR A 112 11.29 2.17 -1.84
N GLY A 113 10.62 3.01 -1.06
CA GLY A 113 11.01 4.38 -0.74
C GLY A 113 11.85 4.50 0.53
N GLU A 114 11.78 5.67 1.17
CA GLU A 114 12.62 6.05 2.30
C GLU A 114 12.29 5.27 3.59
N ILE A 115 11.02 4.93 3.83
CA ILE A 115 10.59 4.17 5.01
C ILE A 115 11.31 2.80 5.06
N SER A 116 11.22 2.03 4.00
CA SER A 116 11.81 0.69 3.93
C SER A 116 13.35 0.70 3.88
N LYS A 117 13.96 1.76 3.36
CA LYS A 117 15.41 1.96 3.42
C LYS A 117 15.89 2.20 4.86
N LYS A 118 15.10 2.93 5.64
CA LYS A 118 15.40 3.25 7.04
C LYS A 118 15.18 2.05 7.95
N ASP A 119 14.00 1.42 7.84
CA ASP A 119 13.60 0.24 8.60
C ASP A 119 12.85 -0.74 7.71
N PRO A 120 13.44 -1.93 7.44
CA PRO A 120 12.86 -2.91 6.53
C PRO A 120 11.55 -3.53 7.02
N ASP A 121 11.31 -3.53 8.33
CA ASP A 121 10.11 -4.13 8.92
C ASP A 121 8.90 -3.19 8.81
N ASN A 122 9.13 -1.95 8.35
CA ASN A 122 8.11 -0.93 8.22
C ASN A 122 7.47 -0.83 6.83
N LEU A 123 7.76 -1.76 5.91
CA LEU A 123 7.00 -1.95 4.68
C LEU A 123 6.47 -3.37 4.60
N GLU A 124 5.16 -3.50 4.65
CA GLU A 124 4.45 -4.77 4.58
C GLU A 124 3.44 -4.76 3.44
N VAL A 125 3.45 -5.82 2.65
CA VAL A 125 2.49 -6.06 1.57
C VAL A 125 1.73 -7.34 1.87
N ASN A 126 0.46 -7.20 2.19
CA ASN A 126 -0.44 -8.31 2.44
C ASN A 126 -1.04 -8.84 1.14
N VAL A 127 -1.16 -10.14 1.06
CA VAL A 127 -1.85 -10.87 0.00
C VAL A 127 -2.78 -11.92 0.64
N PRO A 128 -3.78 -12.48 -0.07
CA PRO A 128 -4.70 -13.47 0.51
C PRO A 128 -4.01 -14.72 1.07
N THR A 129 -2.78 -14.98 0.64
CA THR A 129 -2.01 -16.18 1.00
C THR A 129 -0.91 -15.93 2.04
N GLY A 130 -0.70 -14.67 2.47
CA GLY A 130 0.36 -14.32 3.41
C GLY A 130 0.79 -12.86 3.35
N SER A 131 2.03 -12.56 3.72
CA SER A 131 2.58 -11.21 3.62
C SER A 131 4.05 -11.19 3.18
N VAL A 132 4.47 -10.00 2.73
CA VAL A 132 5.82 -9.71 2.24
C VAL A 132 6.37 -8.50 2.96
N GLY A 133 7.44 -8.66 3.71
CA GLY A 133 8.28 -7.56 4.19
C GLY A 133 9.42 -7.31 3.21
N ALA A 134 9.75 -6.04 2.95
CA ALA A 134 10.76 -5.69 1.95
C ALA A 134 11.76 -4.66 2.46
N ARG A 135 13.05 -4.91 2.21
CA ARG A 135 14.14 -4.02 2.55
C ARG A 135 14.85 -3.50 1.30
N GLY A 136 14.72 -2.17 1.04
CA GLY A 136 15.55 -1.44 0.07
C GLY A 136 15.59 -2.10 -1.30
N THR A 137 14.46 -2.50 -1.87
CA THR A 137 14.42 -3.38 -3.03
C THR A 137 13.35 -3.01 -4.06
N GLU A 138 13.49 -3.61 -5.22
CA GLU A 138 12.47 -3.67 -6.27
C GLU A 138 11.96 -5.11 -6.38
N PHE A 139 10.66 -5.31 -6.32
CA PHE A 139 10.04 -6.62 -6.38
C PHE A 139 8.66 -6.58 -7.02
N VAL A 140 8.17 -7.74 -7.43
CA VAL A 140 6.83 -7.92 -7.98
C VAL A 140 6.04 -8.90 -7.13
N VAL A 141 4.80 -8.55 -6.87
CA VAL A 141 3.80 -9.44 -6.28
C VAL A 141 2.75 -9.72 -7.32
N VAL A 142 2.45 -11.00 -7.54
CA VAL A 142 1.37 -11.48 -8.40
C VAL A 142 0.41 -12.26 -7.54
N THR A 143 -0.78 -11.73 -7.31
CA THR A 143 -1.89 -12.43 -6.65
C THR A 143 -2.80 -12.98 -7.73
N GLU A 144 -2.68 -14.28 -8.00
CA GLU A 144 -3.43 -14.95 -9.06
C GLU A 144 -4.86 -15.25 -8.62
N SER A 145 -5.04 -15.56 -7.33
CA SER A 145 -6.31 -15.86 -6.70
C SER A 145 -6.20 -15.76 -5.17
N ASP A 146 -7.28 -15.99 -4.47
CA ASP A 146 -7.29 -16.09 -2.99
C ASP A 146 -6.47 -17.28 -2.45
N GLU A 147 -6.05 -18.20 -3.33
CA GLU A 147 -5.32 -19.42 -2.96
C GLU A 147 -3.83 -19.39 -3.35
N LYS A 148 -3.42 -18.47 -4.24
CA LYS A 148 -2.06 -18.46 -4.78
C LYS A 148 -1.54 -17.05 -5.04
N SER A 149 -0.36 -16.76 -4.49
CA SER A 149 0.42 -15.57 -4.80
C SER A 149 1.87 -15.93 -5.09
N THR A 150 2.51 -15.14 -5.95
CA THR A 150 3.93 -15.28 -6.31
C THR A 150 4.65 -13.97 -6.03
N VAL A 151 5.80 -14.04 -5.39
CA VAL A 151 6.64 -12.89 -5.06
C VAL A 151 8.01 -13.07 -5.70
N VAL A 152 8.48 -12.07 -6.45
CA VAL A 152 9.75 -12.11 -7.20
C VAL A 152 10.62 -10.94 -6.80
N LEU A 153 11.85 -11.21 -6.35
CA LEU A 153 12.86 -10.18 -6.12
C LEU A 153 13.48 -9.76 -7.46
N LEU A 154 13.41 -8.47 -7.81
CA LEU A 154 14.03 -7.92 -9.01
C LEU A 154 15.42 -7.35 -8.72
N GLY A 155 15.64 -6.72 -7.58
CA GLY A 155 16.95 -6.18 -7.20
C GLY A 155 16.88 -5.03 -6.19
N PRO A 156 18.04 -4.46 -5.81
CA PRO A 156 19.38 -4.90 -6.13
C PRO A 156 19.78 -6.15 -5.33
N GLY A 157 20.65 -6.99 -5.90
CA GLY A 157 21.23 -8.16 -5.22
C GLY A 157 22.53 -7.84 -4.51
N LYS A 158 23.09 -8.84 -3.78
CA LYS A 158 24.36 -8.71 -3.05
C LYS A 158 25.57 -8.43 -3.95
N LYS A 159 25.48 -8.80 -5.23
CA LYS A 159 26.51 -8.53 -6.25
C LYS A 159 26.04 -7.39 -7.16
N ASN A 160 26.97 -6.51 -7.56
CA ASN A 160 26.70 -5.37 -8.48
C ASN A 160 25.69 -4.34 -7.94
N THR A 161 25.74 -4.05 -6.64
CA THR A 161 24.84 -3.06 -6.03
C THR A 161 25.26 -1.61 -6.32
N LEU A 162 26.43 -1.36 -6.90
CA LEU A 162 26.97 -0.01 -7.19
C LEU A 162 26.78 0.99 -6.02
N GLY A 163 27.04 0.53 -4.80
CA GLY A 163 26.86 1.32 -3.58
C GLY A 163 25.42 1.32 -3.02
N MET A 164 24.48 0.64 -3.66
CA MET A 164 23.13 0.44 -3.11
C MET A 164 23.12 -0.65 -2.03
N ILE A 165 22.21 -0.55 -1.09
CA ILE A 165 21.99 -1.59 -0.08
C ILE A 165 21.35 -2.80 -0.77
N PRO A 166 21.89 -4.03 -0.59
CA PRO A 166 21.26 -5.22 -1.13
C PRO A 166 19.83 -5.38 -0.63
N GLY A 167 18.91 -5.58 -1.57
CA GLY A 167 17.51 -5.82 -1.26
C GLY A 167 17.26 -7.22 -0.72
N THR A 168 16.32 -7.34 0.19
CA THR A 168 15.83 -8.61 0.69
C THR A 168 14.32 -8.59 0.84
N LEU A 169 13.70 -9.76 0.66
CA LEU A 169 12.27 -9.97 0.92
C LEU A 169 12.11 -11.06 1.97
N ASN A 170 11.24 -10.85 2.91
CA ASN A 170 10.73 -11.84 3.86
C ASN A 170 9.30 -12.18 3.43
N VAL A 171 9.11 -13.37 2.88
CA VAL A 171 7.79 -13.84 2.41
C VAL A 171 7.27 -14.88 3.39
N THR A 172 6.09 -14.64 3.96
CA THR A 172 5.48 -15.54 4.93
C THR A 172 4.07 -15.94 4.55
N ASP A 173 3.71 -17.20 4.85
CA ASP A 173 2.34 -17.73 4.76
C ASP A 173 1.61 -17.69 6.11
N GLY A 174 2.24 -17.04 7.12
CA GLY A 174 1.75 -16.98 8.51
C GLY A 174 2.31 -18.09 9.40
N PHE A 175 2.89 -19.16 8.84
CA PHE A 175 3.52 -20.28 9.58
C PHE A 175 5.02 -20.39 9.28
N ASN A 176 5.39 -20.18 8.02
CA ASN A 176 6.76 -20.26 7.54
C ASN A 176 7.18 -18.94 6.91
N THR A 177 8.46 -18.63 7.01
CA THR A 177 9.03 -17.44 6.37
C THR A 177 10.20 -17.85 5.49
N VAL A 178 10.20 -17.37 4.24
CA VAL A 178 11.28 -17.54 3.27
C VAL A 178 11.96 -16.19 3.05
N ASN A 179 13.29 -16.16 3.19
CA ASN A 179 14.09 -14.98 2.86
C ASN A 179 14.62 -15.08 1.42
N ILE A 180 14.34 -14.08 0.59
CA ILE A 180 14.83 -13.97 -0.78
C ILE A 180 15.81 -12.81 -0.84
N SER A 181 17.08 -13.09 -1.20
CA SER A 181 18.16 -12.10 -1.29
C SER A 181 18.92 -12.12 -2.64
N THR A 182 18.45 -12.92 -3.59
CA THR A 182 19.05 -13.04 -4.92
C THR A 182 18.03 -12.62 -5.96
N PRO A 183 18.31 -11.60 -6.80
CA PRO A 183 17.44 -11.19 -7.89
C PRO A 183 17.11 -12.32 -8.86
N GLY A 184 15.88 -12.35 -9.34
CA GLY A 184 15.33 -13.41 -10.18
C GLY A 184 14.77 -14.62 -9.40
N PHE A 185 15.03 -14.71 -8.08
CA PHE A 185 14.41 -15.74 -7.25
C PHE A 185 13.01 -15.33 -6.83
N GLN A 186 12.16 -16.33 -6.68
CA GLN A 186 10.75 -16.16 -6.32
C GLN A 186 10.32 -17.11 -5.19
N SER A 187 9.28 -16.73 -4.48
CA SER A 187 8.50 -17.59 -3.61
C SER A 187 7.07 -17.68 -4.12
N VAL A 188 6.53 -18.89 -4.13
CA VAL A 188 5.10 -19.13 -4.41
C VAL A 188 4.44 -19.47 -3.09
N VAL A 189 3.42 -18.71 -2.73
CA VAL A 189 2.70 -18.83 -1.46
C VAL A 189 1.31 -19.36 -1.75
N PHE A 190 0.93 -20.42 -1.09
CA PHE A 190 -0.39 -21.01 -1.18
C PHE A 190 -1.15 -20.81 0.13
N LYS A 191 -2.45 -20.61 0.02
CA LYS A 191 -3.31 -20.57 1.19
C LYS A 191 -3.38 -21.94 1.85
N TRP A 192 -3.16 -21.99 3.14
CA TRP A 192 -3.34 -23.23 3.91
C TRP A 192 -4.81 -23.65 3.88
N LYS A 193 -5.03 -24.92 3.54
CA LYS A 193 -6.34 -25.58 3.73
C LYS A 193 -6.27 -26.30 5.06
N LEU A 194 -7.10 -25.86 6.00
CA LEU A 194 -7.38 -26.57 7.25
C LEU A 194 -8.25 -27.80 6.96
#